data_32b16cb5bdc3fcc64b8a25553c314c3a
#
_entry.id   32b16cb5bdc3fcc64b8a25553c314c3a
#
_cell.length_a   1.000
_cell.length_b   1.000
_cell.length_c   1.000
_cell.angle_alpha   90.00
_cell.angle_beta   90.00
_cell.angle_gamma   90.00
#
_symmetry.space_group_name_H-M   'P 1'
#
loop_
_entity.id
_entity.type
_entity.pdbx_description
1 polymer ?
#
loop_
_entity_poly.entity_id
_entity_poly.type
_entity_poly.pdbx_seq_one_letter_code
_entity_poly.pdbx_strand_id
1 'polypeptide(L)' 'MLKEPVAQEWISYPEAERYSGLSHTTLWRYVGSGALKAARVGRSVRIHLPSLKAFMEEKAGSGADE' A
#
# COMPACT_ATOMS: atom_id res chain seq x y z
N MET A 1 8.54 6.03 -23.48
CA MET A 1 8.44 5.86 -22.98
C MET A 1 8.23 5.57 -22.05
N LEU A 2 8.11 5.75 -21.67
CA LEU A 2 7.93 5.54 -20.91
C LEU A 2 7.78 4.89 -20.10
N LYS A 3 7.64 4.49 -19.57
CA LYS A 3 7.57 3.65 -18.85
C LYS A 3 7.86 3.77 -17.48
N GLU A 4 8.30 4.35 -16.91
CA GLU A 4 8.54 4.59 -15.60
C GLU A 4 7.48 4.43 -14.68
N PRO A 5 6.25 4.47 -15.02
CA PRO A 5 5.15 4.19 -14.10
C PRO A 5 5.26 2.82 -13.46
N VAL A 6 5.92 1.93 -14.13
CA VAL A 6 6.08 0.60 -13.58
C VAL A 6 6.82 0.64 -12.26
N ALA A 7 7.78 1.51 -12.16
CA ALA A 7 8.57 1.60 -10.95
C ALA A 7 7.74 2.11 -9.78
N GLN A 8 6.61 2.74 -10.07
CA GLN A 8 5.77 3.27 -9.02
C GLN A 8 4.77 2.27 -8.48
N GLU A 9 4.74 1.08 -9.05
CA GLU A 9 3.77 0.09 -8.59
C GLU A 9 4.14 -0.51 -7.23
N TRP A 10 5.40 -0.49 -6.90
CA TRP A 10 5.86 -1.07 -5.65
C TRP A 10 6.60 -0.02 -4.86
N ILE A 11 6.11 0.26 -3.67
CA ILE A 11 6.69 1.33 -2.86
C ILE A 11 7.11 0.76 -1.51
N SER A 12 7.97 1.50 -0.84
CA SER A 12 8.46 1.09 0.46
C SER A 12 7.42 1.39 1.53
N TYR A 13 7.63 0.87 2.73
CA TYR A 13 6.76 1.18 3.85
C TYR A 13 6.71 2.68 4.13
N PRO A 14 7.83 3.38 4.21
CA PRO A 14 7.76 4.82 4.47
C PRO A 14 6.95 5.57 3.43
N GLU A 15 7.07 5.16 2.17
CA GLU A 15 6.28 5.80 1.12
C GLU A 15 4.81 5.48 1.26
N ALA A 16 4.52 4.22 1.61
CA ALA A 16 3.13 3.83 1.79
C ALA A 16 2.51 4.55 2.97
N GLU A 17 3.29 4.75 4.03
CA GLU A 17 2.81 5.49 5.19
C GLU A 17 2.48 6.92 4.80
N ARG A 18 3.34 7.52 4.01
CA ARG A 18 3.14 8.89 3.58
C ARG A 18 1.93 9.01 2.68
N TYR A 19 1.79 8.05 1.79
CA TYR A 19 0.68 8.07 0.85
C TYR A 19 -0.66 7.88 1.54
N SER A 20 -0.72 6.93 2.47
CA SER A 20 -1.99 6.56 3.08
C SER A 20 -2.27 7.27 4.40
N GLY A 21 -1.22 7.77 5.04
CA GLY A 21 -1.41 8.35 6.36
C GLY A 21 -1.54 7.33 7.46
N LEU A 22 -1.34 6.07 7.14
CA LEU A 22 -1.44 5.01 8.13
C LEU A 22 -0.07 4.74 8.74
N SER A 23 -0.07 4.23 9.98
CA SER A 23 1.17 3.92 10.64
C SER A 23 1.78 2.65 10.07
N HIS A 24 3.06 2.45 10.35
CA HIS A 24 3.75 1.27 9.91
C HIS A 24 3.07 0.00 10.44
N THR A 25 2.69 0.02 11.69
CA THR A 25 2.07 -1.14 12.31
C THR A 25 0.74 -1.47 11.62
N THR A 26 -0.04 -0.44 11.33
CA THR A 26 -1.31 -0.65 10.67
C THR A 26 -1.13 -1.25 9.29
N LEU A 27 -0.18 -0.71 8.51
CA LEU A 27 0.10 -1.24 7.19
C LEU A 27 0.58 -2.69 7.28
N TRP A 28 1.44 -2.96 8.24
CA TRP A 28 1.99 -4.29 8.41
C TRP A 28 0.88 -5.29 8.70
N ARG A 29 -0.09 -4.90 9.50
CA ARG A 29 -1.20 -5.78 9.83
C ARG A 29 -2.07 -6.05 8.60
N TYR A 30 -2.31 -5.04 7.78
CA TYR A 30 -3.11 -5.25 6.59
C TYR A 30 -2.38 -6.11 5.57
N VAL A 31 -1.08 -5.95 5.48
CA VAL A 31 -0.29 -6.81 4.62
C VAL A 31 -0.38 -8.25 5.11
N GLY A 32 -0.26 -8.45 6.40
CA GLY A 32 -0.31 -9.77 6.97
C GLY A 32 -1.67 -10.44 6.82
N SER A 33 -2.72 -9.64 6.82
CA SER A 33 -4.06 -10.19 6.69
C SER A 33 -4.46 -10.46 5.25
N GLY A 34 -3.66 -9.99 4.31
CA GLY A 34 -3.98 -10.17 2.91
C GLY A 34 -4.78 -9.04 2.31
N ALA A 35 -5.09 -8.01 3.10
CA ALA A 35 -5.85 -6.88 2.60
C ALA A 35 -5.03 -6.05 1.63
N LEU A 36 -3.72 -6.03 1.80
CA LEU A 36 -2.82 -5.32 0.92
C LEU A 36 -1.84 -6.31 0.32
N LYS A 37 -1.56 -6.11 -0.96
CA LYS A 37 -0.62 -6.95 -1.64
C LYS A 37 0.79 -6.42 -1.41
N ALA A 38 1.72 -7.29 -1.10
CA ALA A 38 3.09 -6.90 -0.86
C ALA A 38 4.01 -7.99 -1.36
N ALA A 39 5.24 -7.59 -1.66
CA ALA A 39 6.26 -8.51 -2.11
C ALA A 39 7.47 -8.36 -1.23
N ARG A 40 8.08 -9.49 -0.91
CA ARG A 40 9.32 -9.48 -0.16
C ARG A 40 10.46 -9.83 -1.09
N VAL A 41 11.45 -8.96 -1.12
CA VAL A 41 12.61 -9.18 -1.95
C VAL A 41 13.82 -9.07 -1.03
N GLY A 42 14.42 -10.23 -0.73
CA GLY A 42 15.49 -10.24 0.24
C GLY A 42 14.99 -9.76 1.58
N ARG A 43 15.58 -8.71 2.08
CA ARG A 43 15.14 -8.13 3.36
C ARG A 43 14.18 -6.99 3.18
N SER A 44 13.90 -6.63 1.93
CA SER A 44 13.04 -5.50 1.64
C SER A 44 11.63 -5.98 1.42
N VAL A 45 10.68 -5.16 1.84
CA VAL A 45 9.28 -5.40 1.58
C VAL A 45 8.75 -4.22 0.78
N ARG A 46 8.05 -4.53 -0.28
CA ARG A 46 7.46 -3.50 -1.13
C ARG A 46 5.96 -3.69 -1.16
N ILE A 47 5.24 -2.60 -1.03
CA ILE A 47 3.79 -2.64 -1.03
C ILE A 47 3.28 -2.27 -2.41
N HIS A 48 2.31 -3.03 -2.89
CA HIS A 48 1.75 -2.83 -4.23
C HIS A 48 0.87 -1.58 -4.19
N LEU A 49 1.31 -0.53 -4.85
CA LEU A 49 0.61 0.74 -4.80
C LEU A 49 -0.82 0.68 -5.33
N PRO A 50 -1.08 0.04 -6.47
CA PRO A 50 -2.47 -0.05 -6.94
C PRO A 50 -3.37 -0.72 -5.92
N SER A 51 -2.85 -1.72 -5.21
CA SER A 51 -3.63 -2.39 -4.19
C SER A 51 -3.92 -1.44 -3.04
N LEU A 52 -2.93 -0.65 -2.65
CA LEU A 52 -3.11 0.32 -1.58
C LEU A 52 -4.11 1.39 -1.98
N LYS A 53 -4.04 1.85 -3.22
CA LYS A 53 -4.99 2.85 -3.70
C LYS A 53 -6.40 2.32 -3.67
N ALA A 54 -6.59 1.09 -4.14
CA ALA A 54 -7.92 0.49 -4.14
C ALA A 54 -8.43 0.32 -2.72
N PHE A 55 -7.54 -0.10 -1.82
CA PHE A 55 -7.90 -0.28 -0.42
C PHE A 55 -8.34 1.05 0.19
N MET A 56 -7.59 2.11 -0.09
CA MET A 56 -7.93 3.41 0.46
C MET A 56 -9.24 3.93 -0.09
N GLU A 57 -9.49 3.71 -1.37
CA GLU A 57 -10.73 4.17 -1.97
C GLU A 57 -11.92 3.41 -1.43
N GLU A 58 -11.73 2.13 -1.21
CA GLU A 58 -12.80 1.32 -0.65
C GLU A 58 -13.13 1.78 0.76
N LYS A 59 -12.11 2.05 1.55
CA LYS A 59 -12.33 2.51 2.92
C LYS A 59 -12.92 3.90 2.94
N ALA A 60 -12.49 4.74 2.03
CA ALA A 60 -13.03 6.09 1.98
C ALA A 60 -14.51 6.07 1.64
N GLY A 61 -14.87 5.18 0.74
CA GLY A 61 -16.28 5.12 0.33
C GLY A 61 -17.16 4.59 1.41
N SER A 62 -16.73 3.55 2.11
CA SER A 62 -17.59 2.96 3.12
C SER A 62 -17.34 3.54 4.49
N GLY A 63 -16.13 4.04 4.72
CA GLY A 63 -15.83 4.54 6.04
C GLY A 63 -16.35 5.92 6.30
N ALA A 64 -16.89 6.52 5.29
CA ALA A 64 -17.37 7.87 5.48
C ALA A 64 -18.41 7.93 6.56
N ASP A 65 -19.05 6.82 6.78
CA ASP A 65 -20.10 6.85 7.75
C ASP A 65 -19.55 6.73 9.13
N GLU A 66 -18.32 6.46 9.28
CA GLU A 66 -17.92 6.32 10.57
C GLU A 66 -17.34 7.40 11.10
#